data_7bf4eaa0526b759be9db48e0c64b8a65
#
_entry.id   7bf4eaa0526b759be9db48e0c64b8a65
#
_cell.length_a   1.000
_cell.length_b   1.000
_cell.length_c   1.000
_cell.angle_alpha   90.00
_cell.angle_beta   90.00
_cell.angle_gamma   90.00
#
_symmetry.space_group_name_H-M   'P 1'
#
loop_
_entity.id
_entity.type
_entity.pdbx_description
1 polymer ?
#
loop_
_entity_poly.entity_id
_entity_poly.type
_entity_poly.pdbx_seq_one_letter_code
_entity_poly.pdbx_strand_id
1 'polypeptide(L)'
;YLKYRKDVIDNPEMQKKYKADTGNELRVPRTWKEYAQMAKYFNDWDWDGDGEKEYGSAEVMKKDDLMFAAFFSRSVAYAKNPRTPGGFFFDLETMKPNINNPGFVEALTDWVEATKYVPPGGTNFGLGDEIGSFGGGQTLFSFSWDDAFIAAMQDDSPIKNKVGAAPLPGADRVWNRVSNSWENQYNQAPYIVWGWAVGVAKKSKVKDMAFDYLCFFSNGANHQADLAIGRFGVNPFKNSDFDPNIYINSMGWDPEIANSYTQTLLDMEKSNNRVFPLRVPGVFEFTSAVATGTSKALADNYLRKKL
;
A
#
# COMPACT_ATOMS: atom_id res chain seq x y z
N TYR A 1 -3.14 -1.80 -0.09
CA TYR A 1 -4.06 -1.27 0.92
C TYR A 1 -3.32 -0.66 2.10
N LEU A 2 -4.03 0.13 2.91
CA LEU A 2 -3.51 0.73 4.14
C LEU A 2 -3.55 -0.29 5.28
N LYS A 3 -2.43 -0.42 5.98
CA LYS A 3 -2.30 -1.12 7.25
C LYS A 3 -2.13 -0.07 8.34
N TYR A 4 -2.75 -0.28 9.50
CA TYR A 4 -2.69 0.69 10.58
C TYR A 4 -2.74 0.03 11.97
N ARG A 5 -2.22 0.68 12.98
CA ARG A 5 -2.33 0.28 14.40
C ARG A 5 -3.76 0.56 14.88
N LYS A 6 -4.60 -0.51 14.83
CA LYS A 6 -6.00 -0.45 15.27
C LYS A 6 -6.10 -0.10 16.75
N ASP A 7 -5.22 -0.66 17.56
CA ASP A 7 -5.16 -0.41 19.00
C ASP A 7 -4.89 1.06 19.35
N VAL A 8 -4.25 1.82 18.47
CA VAL A 8 -4.02 3.26 18.64
C VAL A 8 -5.18 4.09 18.08
N ILE A 9 -5.59 3.78 16.85
CA ILE A 9 -6.66 4.53 16.14
C ILE A 9 -8.00 4.42 16.87
N ASP A 10 -8.32 3.24 17.41
CA ASP A 10 -9.58 2.97 18.10
C ASP A 10 -9.51 3.23 19.63
N ASN A 11 -8.35 3.65 20.14
CA ASN A 11 -8.18 3.93 21.58
C ASN A 11 -8.91 5.24 21.96
N PRO A 12 -9.90 5.20 22.88
CA PRO A 12 -10.68 6.39 23.23
C PRO A 12 -9.84 7.52 23.83
N GLU A 13 -8.80 7.21 24.62
CA GLU A 13 -7.92 8.23 25.21
C GLU A 13 -7.04 8.89 24.15
N MET A 14 -6.53 8.10 23.17
CA MET A 14 -5.80 8.63 22.03
C MET A 14 -6.70 9.48 21.12
N GLN A 15 -7.95 9.06 20.89
CA GLN A 15 -8.93 9.83 20.12
C GLN A 15 -9.21 11.18 20.80
N LYS A 16 -9.43 11.18 22.11
CA LYS A 16 -9.65 12.39 22.89
C LYS A 16 -8.44 13.31 22.87
N LYS A 17 -7.24 12.75 23.08
CA LYS A 17 -5.98 13.50 23.05
C LYS A 17 -5.73 14.11 21.67
N TYR A 18 -5.81 13.32 20.60
CA TYR A 18 -5.61 13.78 19.25
C TYR A 18 -6.58 14.90 18.87
N LYS A 19 -7.86 14.76 19.25
CA LYS A 19 -8.89 15.79 19.01
C LYS A 19 -8.60 17.08 19.78
N ALA A 20 -8.16 16.97 21.04
CA ALA A 20 -7.80 18.13 21.85
C ALA A 20 -6.60 18.89 21.28
N ASP A 21 -5.59 18.16 20.81
CA ASP A 21 -4.32 18.74 20.32
C ASP A 21 -4.42 19.29 18.89
N THR A 22 -5.30 18.70 18.05
CA THR A 22 -5.33 19.00 16.60
C THR A 22 -6.65 19.58 16.11
N GLY A 23 -7.73 19.43 16.90
CA GLY A 23 -9.10 19.76 16.48
C GLY A 23 -9.74 18.73 15.52
N ASN A 24 -9.01 17.67 15.12
CA ASN A 24 -9.47 16.67 14.17
C ASN A 24 -9.83 15.35 14.89
N GLU A 25 -10.67 14.55 14.24
CA GLU A 25 -10.99 13.20 14.72
C GLU A 25 -9.87 12.22 14.38
N LEU A 26 -9.47 11.37 15.35
CA LEU A 26 -8.60 10.23 15.12
C LEU A 26 -9.45 9.05 14.62
N ARG A 27 -9.25 8.66 13.39
CA ARG A 27 -9.95 7.57 12.72
C ARG A 27 -9.12 7.05 11.56
N VAL A 28 -9.51 5.97 10.92
CA VAL A 28 -8.87 5.53 9.68
C VAL A 28 -8.89 6.68 8.65
N PRO A 29 -7.73 7.10 8.11
CA PRO A 29 -7.64 8.26 7.24
C PRO A 29 -8.37 8.02 5.90
N ARG A 30 -9.26 8.93 5.51
CA ARG A 30 -9.95 8.88 4.23
C ARG A 30 -9.14 9.50 3.10
N THR A 31 -8.27 10.44 3.41
CA THR A 31 -7.47 11.17 2.42
C THR A 31 -5.98 11.10 2.78
N TRP A 32 -5.13 11.24 1.76
CA TRP A 32 -3.69 11.35 1.98
C TRP A 32 -3.32 12.54 2.87
N LYS A 33 -4.13 13.59 2.85
CA LYS A 33 -3.98 14.73 3.76
C LYS A 33 -4.22 14.34 5.22
N GLU A 34 -5.29 13.60 5.50
CA GLU A 34 -5.55 13.09 6.85
C GLU A 34 -4.45 12.11 7.29
N TYR A 35 -4.02 11.21 6.38
CA TYR A 35 -2.89 10.32 6.62
C TYR A 35 -1.63 11.08 7.03
N ALA A 36 -1.25 12.12 6.27
CA ALA A 36 -0.07 12.92 6.59
C ALA A 36 -0.20 13.67 7.92
N GLN A 37 -1.40 14.18 8.26
CA GLN A 37 -1.64 14.85 9.54
C GLN A 37 -1.48 13.88 10.72
N MET A 38 -2.02 12.66 10.61
CA MET A 38 -1.87 11.64 11.64
C MET A 38 -0.43 11.15 11.71
N ALA A 39 0.21 10.83 10.58
CA ALA A 39 1.60 10.44 10.53
C ALA A 39 2.53 11.47 11.20
N LYS A 40 2.27 12.76 10.97
CA LYS A 40 2.98 13.85 11.64
C LYS A 40 2.78 13.87 13.15
N TYR A 41 1.55 13.67 13.62
CA TYR A 41 1.23 13.71 15.05
C TYR A 41 1.87 12.54 15.81
N PHE A 42 1.79 11.35 15.23
CA PHE A 42 2.31 10.10 15.81
C PHE A 42 3.78 9.83 15.44
N ASN A 43 4.57 10.85 15.17
CA ASN A 43 5.97 10.71 14.80
C ASN A 43 6.92 11.11 15.92
N ASP A 44 7.93 10.26 16.19
CA ASP A 44 9.07 10.52 17.08
C ASP A 44 8.71 10.66 18.58
N TRP A 45 7.77 9.85 19.06
CA TRP A 45 7.46 9.72 20.48
C TRP A 45 6.87 8.34 20.82
N ASP A 46 7.05 7.92 22.08
CA ASP A 46 6.54 6.67 22.62
C ASP A 46 5.02 6.79 22.88
N TRP A 47 4.21 6.35 21.90
CA TRP A 47 2.75 6.41 21.99
C TRP A 47 2.09 5.07 22.36
N ASP A 48 2.85 3.98 22.42
CA ASP A 48 2.32 2.69 22.87
C ASP A 48 2.85 2.26 24.26
N GLY A 49 3.82 3.00 24.81
CA GLY A 49 4.26 2.87 26.18
C GLY A 49 5.30 1.77 26.41
N ASP A 50 6.00 1.35 25.35
CA ASP A 50 7.04 0.31 25.43
C ASP A 50 8.43 0.85 25.80
N GLY A 51 8.61 2.17 25.80
CA GLY A 51 9.86 2.87 26.14
C GLY A 51 10.73 3.23 24.93
N GLU A 52 10.31 2.82 23.73
CA GLU A 52 10.94 3.20 22.47
C GLU A 52 10.13 4.32 21.80
N LYS A 53 10.61 4.83 20.69
CA LYS A 53 9.87 5.83 19.91
C LYS A 53 9.31 5.20 18.64
N GLU A 54 8.05 5.50 18.38
CA GLU A 54 7.40 5.12 17.14
C GLU A 54 7.32 6.30 16.18
N TYR A 55 6.94 5.95 14.93
CA TYR A 55 6.91 6.87 13.81
C TYR A 55 5.57 6.84 13.07
N GLY A 56 5.37 7.86 12.23
CA GLY A 56 4.10 8.02 11.52
C GLY A 56 3.85 6.93 10.48
N SER A 57 4.86 6.53 9.71
CA SER A 57 4.65 5.53 8.67
C SER A 57 5.92 4.79 8.25
N ALA A 58 5.75 3.56 7.74
CA ALA A 58 6.75 2.84 6.96
C ALA A 58 6.25 2.68 5.53
N GLU A 59 7.07 3.07 4.56
CA GLU A 59 6.74 3.05 3.15
C GLU A 59 7.94 2.55 2.32
N VAL A 60 7.67 1.93 1.17
CA VAL A 60 8.73 1.49 0.25
C VAL A 60 9.26 2.71 -0.51
N MET A 61 10.37 3.29 -0.05
CA MET A 61 10.98 4.51 -0.59
C MET A 61 12.34 4.30 -1.25
N LYS A 62 12.94 3.10 -1.10
CA LYS A 62 14.22 2.75 -1.73
C LYS A 62 14.09 2.73 -3.24
N LYS A 63 15.05 3.34 -3.92
CA LYS A 63 15.14 3.35 -5.38
C LYS A 63 15.38 1.93 -5.90
N ASP A 64 14.33 1.23 -6.20
CA ASP A 64 14.31 -0.09 -6.84
C ASP A 64 13.02 -0.26 -7.66
N ASP A 65 12.74 -1.46 -8.12
CA ASP A 65 11.58 -1.75 -8.95
C ASP A 65 10.24 -1.59 -8.20
N LEU A 66 10.23 -1.54 -6.87
CA LEU A 66 9.02 -1.48 -6.04
C LEU A 66 8.62 -0.04 -5.68
N MET A 67 9.55 0.91 -5.65
CA MET A 67 9.29 2.31 -5.35
C MET A 67 8.22 2.93 -6.26
N PHE A 68 8.21 2.56 -7.54
CA PHE A 68 7.20 3.03 -8.49
C PHE A 68 5.78 2.61 -8.08
N ALA A 69 5.63 1.44 -7.47
CA ALA A 69 4.33 0.94 -7.03
C ALA A 69 3.79 1.78 -5.86
N ALA A 70 4.63 2.15 -4.90
CA ALA A 70 4.26 3.05 -3.81
C ALA A 70 3.87 4.45 -4.35
N PHE A 71 4.63 5.00 -5.30
CA PHE A 71 4.31 6.27 -5.95
C PHE A 71 2.98 6.22 -6.70
N PHE A 72 2.73 5.18 -7.52
CA PHE A 72 1.47 5.07 -8.24
C PHE A 72 0.29 4.81 -7.32
N SER A 73 0.47 4.05 -6.24
CA SER A 73 -0.56 3.84 -5.22
C SER A 73 -1.05 5.14 -4.57
N ARG A 74 -0.16 6.11 -4.41
CA ARG A 74 -0.52 7.46 -3.96
C ARG A 74 -1.11 8.30 -5.09
N SER A 75 -0.55 8.21 -6.29
CA SER A 75 -0.91 9.05 -7.45
C SER A 75 -2.32 8.78 -7.98
N VAL A 76 -2.84 7.55 -7.85
CA VAL A 76 -4.16 7.21 -8.38
C VAL A 76 -5.28 8.04 -7.75
N ALA A 77 -5.17 8.42 -6.47
CA ALA A 77 -6.15 9.27 -5.82
C ALA A 77 -6.29 10.66 -6.47
N TYR A 78 -5.19 11.22 -6.95
CA TYR A 78 -5.13 12.56 -7.52
C TYR A 78 -5.26 12.60 -9.04
N ALA A 79 -4.78 11.55 -9.74
CA ALA A 79 -4.63 11.56 -11.19
C ALA A 79 -5.56 10.60 -11.94
N LYS A 80 -6.19 9.62 -11.26
CA LYS A 80 -7.16 8.69 -11.87
C LYS A 80 -8.58 9.23 -11.70
N ASN A 81 -8.98 10.15 -12.56
CA ASN A 81 -10.36 10.64 -12.56
C ASN A 81 -11.30 9.57 -13.15
N PRO A 82 -12.36 9.15 -12.42
CA PRO A 82 -13.28 8.11 -12.88
C PRO A 82 -14.10 8.52 -14.09
N ARG A 83 -14.22 9.83 -14.36
CA ARG A 83 -14.95 10.37 -15.50
C ARG A 83 -14.11 10.55 -16.75
N THR A 84 -12.78 10.40 -16.66
CA THR A 84 -11.90 10.50 -17.82
C THR A 84 -11.47 9.10 -18.27
N PRO A 85 -12.03 8.56 -19.35
CA PRO A 85 -11.64 7.25 -19.87
C PRO A 85 -10.20 7.27 -20.41
N GLY A 86 -9.60 6.10 -20.47
CA GLY A 86 -8.29 5.88 -21.09
C GLY A 86 -7.11 6.04 -20.13
N GLY A 87 -5.94 6.07 -20.73
CA GLY A 87 -4.66 5.80 -20.09
C GLY A 87 -4.28 6.63 -18.88
N PHE A 88 -4.10 5.95 -17.76
CA PHE A 88 -3.51 6.56 -16.56
C PHE A 88 -2.04 6.95 -16.82
N PHE A 89 -1.27 6.05 -17.43
CA PHE A 89 0.17 6.23 -17.66
C PHE A 89 0.48 7.00 -18.95
N PHE A 90 -0.28 6.76 -20.00
CA PHE A 90 -0.08 7.32 -21.33
C PHE A 90 -1.39 7.78 -21.92
N ASP A 91 -1.33 8.78 -22.76
CA ASP A 91 -2.39 9.08 -23.71
C ASP A 91 -2.45 7.96 -24.76
N LEU A 92 -3.63 7.36 -24.95
CA LEU A 92 -3.75 6.14 -25.76
C LEU A 92 -3.67 6.39 -27.29
N GLU A 93 -3.84 7.64 -27.72
CA GLU A 93 -3.77 8.00 -29.15
C GLU A 93 -2.35 8.41 -29.52
N THR A 94 -1.70 9.18 -28.67
CA THR A 94 -0.40 9.78 -28.97
C THR A 94 0.76 9.07 -28.31
N MET A 95 0.49 8.16 -27.37
CA MET A 95 1.47 7.48 -26.50
C MET A 95 2.36 8.45 -25.70
N LYS A 96 1.93 9.70 -25.52
CA LYS A 96 2.62 10.64 -24.65
C LYS A 96 2.41 10.25 -23.18
N PRO A 97 3.47 10.29 -22.34
CA PRO A 97 3.33 10.03 -20.91
C PRO A 97 2.41 11.06 -20.24
N ASN A 98 1.47 10.57 -19.43
CA ASN A 98 0.56 11.40 -18.62
C ASN A 98 1.09 11.71 -17.23
N ILE A 99 2.23 11.17 -16.84
CA ILE A 99 2.78 11.30 -15.48
C ILE A 99 3.31 12.70 -15.14
N ASN A 100 3.34 13.61 -16.08
CA ASN A 100 3.68 15.02 -15.86
C ASN A 100 2.43 15.89 -15.91
N ASN A 101 1.50 15.66 -14.99
CA ASN A 101 0.31 16.49 -14.81
C ASN A 101 0.12 16.88 -13.33
N PRO A 102 -0.69 17.89 -13.01
CA PRO A 102 -0.89 18.37 -11.66
C PRO A 102 -1.27 17.29 -10.63
N GLY A 103 -2.01 16.25 -11.02
CA GLY A 103 -2.36 15.15 -10.13
C GLY A 103 -1.15 14.33 -9.66
N PHE A 104 -0.24 14.00 -10.57
CA PHE A 104 1.01 13.30 -10.19
C PHE A 104 1.98 14.22 -9.43
N VAL A 105 2.02 15.51 -9.77
CA VAL A 105 2.83 16.50 -9.03
C VAL A 105 2.33 16.64 -7.59
N GLU A 106 1.03 16.70 -7.37
CA GLU A 106 0.43 16.74 -6.02
C GLU A 106 0.79 15.49 -5.23
N ALA A 107 0.64 14.30 -5.83
CA ALA A 107 1.01 13.04 -5.17
C ALA A 107 2.49 12.98 -4.78
N LEU A 108 3.37 13.48 -5.64
CA LEU A 108 4.80 13.55 -5.35
C LEU A 108 5.11 14.55 -4.24
N THR A 109 4.43 15.69 -4.23
CA THR A 109 4.55 16.72 -3.18
C THR A 109 4.15 16.16 -1.82
N ASP A 110 3.01 15.46 -1.75
CA ASP A 110 2.57 14.78 -0.53
C ASP A 110 3.58 13.72 -0.09
N TRP A 111 4.17 12.99 -1.03
CA TRP A 111 5.13 11.96 -0.67
C TRP A 111 6.45 12.52 -0.15
N VAL A 112 6.92 13.60 -0.74
CA VAL A 112 8.09 14.35 -0.21
C VAL A 112 7.81 14.84 1.23
N GLU A 113 6.61 15.29 1.53
CA GLU A 113 6.25 15.69 2.91
C GLU A 113 6.24 14.49 3.86
N ALA A 114 5.73 13.33 3.41
CA ALA A 114 5.68 12.10 4.20
C ALA A 114 7.06 11.57 4.62
N THR A 115 8.15 11.90 3.88
CA THR A 115 9.51 11.50 4.25
C THR A 115 9.97 12.02 5.62
N LYS A 116 9.27 12.99 6.18
CA LYS A 116 9.59 13.56 7.51
C LYS A 116 9.04 12.72 8.66
N TYR A 117 8.16 11.77 8.38
CA TYR A 117 7.40 11.05 9.39
C TYR A 117 7.66 9.54 9.33
N VAL A 118 8.80 9.15 8.79
CA VAL A 118 9.29 7.77 8.72
C VAL A 118 10.39 7.54 9.75
N PRO A 119 10.67 6.30 10.14
CA PRO A 119 11.78 5.97 11.02
C PRO A 119 13.13 6.48 10.49
N PRO A 120 14.15 6.63 11.34
CA PRO A 120 15.52 6.95 10.90
C PRO A 120 15.98 6.00 9.80
N GLY A 121 16.41 6.55 8.66
CA GLY A 121 16.77 5.76 7.47
C GLY A 121 15.57 5.30 6.60
N GLY A 122 14.32 5.61 6.98
CA GLY A 122 13.10 5.16 6.31
C GLY A 122 12.99 5.55 4.83
N THR A 123 13.66 6.63 4.41
CA THR A 123 13.74 6.99 2.97
C THR A 123 14.53 5.99 2.12
N ASN A 124 15.24 5.04 2.75
CA ASN A 124 15.93 3.93 2.11
C ASN A 124 15.25 2.58 2.36
N PHE A 125 14.06 2.56 2.92
CA PHE A 125 13.34 1.31 3.16
C PHE A 125 12.92 0.68 1.83
N GLY A 126 13.37 -0.57 1.62
CA GLY A 126 12.80 -1.50 0.67
C GLY A 126 11.61 -2.25 1.30
N LEU A 127 11.05 -3.21 0.57
CA LEU A 127 9.89 -3.98 1.04
C LEU A 127 10.18 -4.71 2.36
N GLY A 128 11.36 -5.34 2.50
CA GLY A 128 11.73 -6.07 3.71
C GLY A 128 11.85 -5.15 4.95
N ASP A 129 12.38 -3.94 4.77
CA ASP A 129 12.51 -2.96 5.84
C ASP A 129 11.12 -2.43 6.28
N GLU A 130 10.22 -2.19 5.33
CA GLU A 130 8.84 -1.77 5.59
C GLU A 130 8.07 -2.86 6.36
N ILE A 131 8.18 -4.13 5.91
CA ILE A 131 7.58 -5.29 6.59
C ILE A 131 8.08 -5.40 8.03
N GLY A 132 9.40 -5.31 8.23
CA GLY A 132 10.02 -5.42 9.56
C GLY A 132 9.61 -4.26 10.48
N SER A 133 9.58 -3.05 9.96
CA SER A 133 9.23 -1.86 10.74
C SER A 133 7.76 -1.87 11.19
N PHE A 134 6.81 -2.16 10.27
CA PHE A 134 5.40 -2.24 10.65
C PHE A 134 5.11 -3.49 11.49
N GLY A 135 5.61 -4.66 11.08
CA GLY A 135 5.41 -5.92 11.81
C GLY A 135 6.02 -5.92 13.22
N GLY A 136 7.07 -5.13 13.43
CA GLY A 136 7.70 -4.87 14.72
C GLY A 136 7.02 -3.80 15.58
N GLY A 137 5.96 -3.15 15.09
CA GLY A 137 5.20 -2.16 15.87
C GLY A 137 5.71 -0.72 15.79
N GLN A 138 6.78 -0.46 15.04
CA GLN A 138 7.47 0.84 15.03
C GLN A 138 6.70 1.97 14.35
N THR A 139 5.62 1.69 13.62
CA THR A 139 4.91 2.72 12.85
C THR A 139 3.40 2.61 12.95
N LEU A 140 2.73 3.78 12.92
CA LEU A 140 1.26 3.85 12.93
C LEU A 140 0.66 3.29 11.65
N PHE A 141 1.27 3.60 10.50
CA PHE A 141 0.81 3.23 9.16
C PHE A 141 1.87 2.50 8.36
N SER A 142 1.38 1.67 7.46
CA SER A 142 2.14 1.10 6.35
C SER A 142 1.20 0.91 5.15
N PHE A 143 1.73 0.98 3.93
CA PHE A 143 0.99 0.53 2.75
C PHE A 143 1.92 -0.13 1.75
N SER A 144 1.64 -1.37 1.46
CA SER A 144 2.33 -2.22 0.50
C SER A 144 1.44 -3.43 0.19
N TRP A 145 2.04 -4.56 -0.12
CA TRP A 145 1.37 -5.86 -0.27
C TRP A 145 0.98 -6.45 1.10
N ASP A 146 0.44 -7.65 1.11
CA ASP A 146 -0.06 -8.30 2.33
C ASP A 146 1.03 -8.64 3.35
N ASP A 147 2.27 -8.79 2.88
CA ASP A 147 3.40 -9.28 3.68
C ASP A 147 3.57 -8.58 5.03
N ALA A 148 3.44 -7.26 5.07
CA ALA A 148 3.56 -6.51 6.33
C ALA A 148 2.37 -6.75 7.27
N PHE A 149 1.15 -6.94 6.74
CA PHE A 149 0.00 -7.30 7.56
C PHE A 149 0.15 -8.71 8.14
N ILE A 150 0.55 -9.66 7.30
CA ILE A 150 0.81 -11.03 7.72
C ILE A 150 1.94 -11.09 8.75
N ALA A 151 3.01 -10.32 8.57
CA ALA A 151 4.09 -10.22 9.56
C ALA A 151 3.59 -9.66 10.91
N ALA A 152 2.75 -8.63 10.87
CA ALA A 152 2.13 -8.06 12.08
C ALA A 152 1.19 -9.03 12.80
N MET A 153 0.65 -10.02 12.09
CA MET A 153 -0.29 -11.01 12.63
C MET A 153 0.36 -12.34 13.02
N GLN A 154 1.70 -12.48 12.92
CA GLN A 154 2.42 -13.67 13.39
C GLN A 154 2.45 -13.76 14.93
N ASP A 155 2.64 -14.97 15.46
CA ASP A 155 2.65 -15.22 16.92
C ASP A 155 3.79 -14.50 17.65
N ASP A 156 4.89 -14.23 16.97
CA ASP A 156 6.07 -13.53 17.49
C ASP A 156 6.02 -12.01 17.33
N SER A 157 4.96 -11.48 16.70
CA SER A 157 4.79 -10.03 16.56
C SER A 157 4.24 -9.39 17.84
N PRO A 158 4.81 -8.26 18.31
CA PRO A 158 4.29 -7.54 19.48
C PRO A 158 2.93 -6.88 19.23
N ILE A 159 2.52 -6.79 17.97
CA ILE A 159 1.28 -6.15 17.55
C ILE A 159 0.25 -7.11 16.94
N LYS A 160 0.42 -8.42 17.18
CA LYS A 160 -0.59 -9.41 16.78
C LYS A 160 -1.96 -9.02 17.35
N ASN A 161 -2.99 -9.06 16.48
CA ASN A 161 -4.37 -8.65 16.81
C ASN A 161 -4.52 -7.18 17.26
N LYS A 162 -3.54 -6.32 16.92
CA LYS A 162 -3.59 -4.87 17.20
C LYS A 162 -3.61 -4.03 15.90
N VAL A 163 -3.76 -4.66 14.75
CA VAL A 163 -3.70 -4.00 13.43
C VAL A 163 -5.04 -4.05 12.71
N GLY A 164 -5.22 -3.15 11.78
CA GLY A 164 -6.39 -3.10 10.91
C GLY A 164 -6.00 -2.91 9.46
N ALA A 165 -6.89 -3.29 8.55
CA ALA A 165 -6.79 -3.09 7.11
C ALA A 165 -7.86 -2.11 6.63
N ALA A 166 -7.50 -1.25 5.69
CA ALA A 166 -8.42 -0.32 5.05
C ALA A 166 -8.00 -0.05 3.59
N PRO A 167 -8.91 0.36 2.72
CA PRO A 167 -8.53 0.88 1.42
C PRO A 167 -7.53 2.02 1.54
N LEU A 168 -6.66 2.18 0.53
CA LEU A 168 -5.74 3.33 0.51
C LEU A 168 -6.50 4.65 0.61
N PRO A 169 -5.91 5.67 1.25
CA PRO A 169 -6.51 6.99 1.29
C PRO A 169 -6.81 7.55 -0.09
N GLY A 170 -7.91 8.27 -0.22
CA GLY A 170 -8.28 9.02 -1.41
C GLY A 170 -7.75 10.45 -1.37
N ALA A 171 -8.37 11.31 -2.16
CA ALA A 171 -8.14 12.75 -2.19
C ALA A 171 -9.47 13.50 -2.32
N ASP A 172 -9.55 14.74 -1.80
CA ASP A 172 -10.75 15.57 -1.87
C ASP A 172 -10.93 16.22 -3.25
N ARG A 173 -9.91 16.14 -4.11
CA ARG A 173 -9.94 16.63 -5.48
C ARG A 173 -9.17 15.71 -6.39
N VAL A 174 -9.57 15.64 -7.65
CA VAL A 174 -8.93 14.83 -8.68
C VAL A 174 -8.68 15.65 -9.93
N TRP A 175 -7.54 15.44 -10.58
CA TRP A 175 -7.20 16.10 -11.81
C TRP A 175 -8.00 15.52 -13.00
N ASN A 176 -8.68 16.40 -13.73
CA ASN A 176 -9.30 16.02 -14.99
C ASN A 176 -8.37 16.46 -16.15
N ARG A 177 -7.75 15.48 -16.82
CA ARG A 177 -6.81 15.72 -17.91
C ARG A 177 -7.48 16.22 -19.20
N VAL A 178 -8.79 15.99 -19.37
CA VAL A 178 -9.54 16.43 -20.55
C VAL A 178 -9.88 17.90 -20.44
N SER A 179 -10.46 18.33 -19.31
CA SER A 179 -10.77 19.74 -19.05
C SER A 179 -9.55 20.54 -18.56
N ASN A 180 -8.41 19.86 -18.30
CA ASN A 180 -7.18 20.45 -17.77
C ASN A 180 -7.44 21.28 -16.49
N SER A 181 -8.21 20.72 -15.55
CA SER A 181 -8.63 21.39 -14.34
C SER A 181 -8.81 20.43 -13.16
N TRP A 182 -8.73 20.95 -11.94
CA TRP A 182 -9.09 20.22 -10.74
C TRP A 182 -10.61 20.14 -10.59
N GLU A 183 -11.08 18.95 -10.20
CA GLU A 183 -12.46 18.70 -9.81
C GLU A 183 -12.52 18.46 -8.31
N ASN A 184 -13.29 19.26 -7.58
CA ASN A 184 -13.50 19.13 -6.15
C ASN A 184 -14.52 18.03 -5.88
N GLN A 185 -14.07 16.80 -5.95
CA GLN A 185 -14.81 15.60 -5.61
C GLN A 185 -13.87 14.60 -4.94
N TYR A 186 -14.37 13.91 -3.93
CA TYR A 186 -13.63 12.81 -3.32
C TYR A 186 -13.34 11.74 -4.37
N ASN A 187 -12.09 11.33 -4.45
CA ASN A 187 -11.65 10.28 -5.34
C ASN A 187 -10.77 9.28 -4.61
N GLN A 188 -11.09 8.01 -4.75
CA GLN A 188 -10.32 6.90 -4.26
C GLN A 188 -10.17 5.90 -5.39
N ALA A 189 -8.95 5.44 -5.61
CA ALA A 189 -8.65 4.48 -6.65
C ALA A 189 -7.54 3.54 -6.15
N PRO A 190 -7.71 2.22 -6.20
CA PRO A 190 -6.64 1.30 -5.90
C PRO A 190 -5.71 1.13 -7.11
N TYR A 191 -4.42 1.05 -6.84
CA TYR A 191 -3.43 0.55 -7.78
C TYR A 191 -3.17 -0.91 -7.45
N ILE A 192 -3.75 -1.80 -8.25
CA ILE A 192 -3.65 -3.26 -8.06
C ILE A 192 -2.40 -3.72 -8.80
N VAL A 193 -1.34 -3.98 -8.06
CA VAL A 193 -0.05 -4.34 -8.64
C VAL A 193 0.34 -5.76 -8.31
N TRP A 194 0.64 -6.46 -9.38
CA TRP A 194 1.17 -7.82 -9.48
C TRP A 194 0.28 -8.96 -9.01
N GLY A 195 0.52 -10.07 -9.62
CA GLY A 195 0.29 -11.44 -9.21
C GLY A 195 1.43 -12.25 -9.74
N TRP A 196 1.76 -13.30 -9.07
CA TRP A 196 2.74 -14.25 -9.52
C TRP A 196 2.07 -15.29 -10.41
N ALA A 197 2.70 -15.62 -11.51
CA ALA A 197 2.30 -16.73 -12.37
C ALA A 197 3.47 -17.74 -12.45
N VAL A 198 3.15 -18.99 -12.32
CA VAL A 198 4.10 -20.07 -12.46
C VAL A 198 3.85 -20.85 -13.75
N GLY A 199 4.89 -21.36 -14.39
CA GLY A 199 4.78 -22.07 -15.64
C GLY A 199 5.92 -23.03 -15.86
N VAL A 200 5.69 -24.04 -16.69
CA VAL A 200 6.72 -25.01 -17.07
C VAL A 200 7.47 -24.51 -18.30
N ALA A 201 8.79 -24.36 -18.19
CA ALA A 201 9.63 -23.92 -19.29
C ALA A 201 9.51 -24.85 -20.50
N LYS A 202 9.34 -24.31 -21.71
CA LYS A 202 9.19 -25.07 -22.97
C LYS A 202 10.33 -26.10 -23.17
N LYS A 203 11.53 -25.77 -22.74
CA LYS A 203 12.74 -26.63 -22.89
C LYS A 203 12.98 -27.57 -21.69
N SER A 204 12.11 -27.58 -20.68
CA SER A 204 12.21 -28.51 -19.56
C SER A 204 12.22 -29.96 -20.08
N LYS A 205 13.07 -30.77 -19.50
CA LYS A 205 13.14 -32.22 -19.78
C LYS A 205 12.27 -33.07 -18.86
N VAL A 206 11.65 -32.42 -17.84
CA VAL A 206 10.82 -33.06 -16.81
C VAL A 206 9.47 -32.31 -16.70
N LYS A 207 8.83 -32.06 -17.86
CA LYS A 207 7.62 -31.22 -17.93
C LYS A 207 6.47 -31.76 -17.12
N ASP A 208 6.22 -33.06 -17.20
CA ASP A 208 5.10 -33.69 -16.51
C ASP A 208 5.28 -33.59 -14.99
N MET A 209 6.48 -33.96 -14.51
CA MET A 209 6.82 -33.82 -13.08
C MET A 209 6.74 -32.35 -12.61
N ALA A 210 7.21 -31.41 -13.42
CA ALA A 210 7.10 -29.97 -13.09
C ALA A 210 5.64 -29.51 -13.05
N PHE A 211 4.81 -30.00 -13.98
CA PHE A 211 3.38 -29.69 -13.98
C PHE A 211 2.66 -30.30 -12.77
N ASP A 212 2.94 -31.56 -12.45
CA ASP A 212 2.39 -32.24 -11.26
C ASP A 212 2.77 -31.50 -9.98
N TYR A 213 4.02 -30.99 -9.88
CA TYR A 213 4.46 -30.16 -8.75
C TYR A 213 3.67 -28.86 -8.66
N LEU A 214 3.43 -28.19 -9.80
CA LEU A 214 2.61 -26.96 -9.81
C LEU A 214 1.15 -27.24 -9.41
N CYS A 215 0.59 -28.36 -9.84
CA CYS A 215 -0.74 -28.80 -9.42
C CYS A 215 -0.79 -29.10 -7.92
N PHE A 216 0.22 -29.76 -7.38
CA PHE A 216 0.36 -30.02 -5.95
C PHE A 216 0.44 -28.72 -5.15
N PHE A 217 1.31 -27.79 -5.55
CA PHE A 217 1.48 -26.48 -4.93
C PHE A 217 0.19 -25.66 -4.96
N SER A 218 -0.54 -25.69 -6.09
CA SER A 218 -1.78 -24.93 -6.26
C SER A 218 -3.03 -25.63 -5.70
N ASN A 219 -2.90 -26.84 -5.16
CA ASN A 219 -3.99 -27.59 -4.55
C ASN A 219 -4.58 -26.81 -3.37
N GLY A 220 -5.91 -26.89 -3.19
CA GLY A 220 -6.62 -26.07 -2.18
C GLY A 220 -6.08 -26.22 -0.76
N ALA A 221 -5.79 -27.45 -0.31
CA ALA A 221 -5.25 -27.69 1.04
C ALA A 221 -3.82 -27.15 1.21
N ASN A 222 -2.95 -27.37 0.21
CA ASN A 222 -1.57 -26.85 0.26
C ASN A 222 -1.55 -25.34 0.18
N HIS A 223 -2.37 -24.77 -0.71
CA HIS A 223 -2.49 -23.32 -0.81
C HIS A 223 -3.00 -22.68 0.50
N GLN A 224 -3.97 -23.29 1.18
CA GLN A 224 -4.43 -22.80 2.48
C GLN A 224 -3.33 -22.90 3.56
N ALA A 225 -2.52 -23.96 3.53
CA ALA A 225 -1.36 -24.06 4.41
C ALA A 225 -0.33 -22.95 4.13
N ASP A 226 -0.07 -22.67 2.84
CA ASP A 226 0.84 -21.57 2.44
C ASP A 226 0.32 -20.21 2.87
N LEU A 227 -0.98 -19.95 2.75
CA LEU A 227 -1.63 -18.73 3.28
C LEU A 227 -1.49 -18.64 4.80
N ALA A 228 -1.66 -19.75 5.52
CA ALA A 228 -1.52 -19.78 6.98
C ALA A 228 -0.09 -19.51 7.44
N ILE A 229 0.91 -19.99 6.71
CA ILE A 229 2.32 -19.64 6.94
C ILE A 229 2.54 -18.15 6.67
N GLY A 230 1.89 -17.61 5.62
CA GLY A 230 1.79 -16.19 5.30
C GLY A 230 3.10 -15.48 4.97
N ARG A 231 4.23 -16.17 5.01
CA ARG A 231 5.55 -15.65 4.68
C ARG A 231 5.82 -15.84 3.19
N PHE A 232 6.74 -15.04 2.64
CA PHE A 232 7.24 -15.19 1.26
C PHE A 232 6.26 -14.83 0.14
N GLY A 233 5.34 -13.89 0.39
CA GLY A 233 4.49 -13.30 -0.64
C GLY A 233 3.37 -14.21 -1.15
N VAL A 234 2.91 -15.15 -0.33
CA VAL A 234 1.69 -15.93 -0.63
C VAL A 234 0.49 -15.12 -0.18
N ASN A 235 -0.12 -14.41 -1.12
CA ASN A 235 -1.26 -13.54 -0.88
C ASN A 235 -2.57 -14.19 -1.36
N PRO A 236 -3.74 -13.79 -0.84
CA PRO A 236 -5.04 -14.27 -1.32
C PRO A 236 -5.23 -14.04 -2.82
N PHE A 237 -5.59 -15.07 -3.58
CA PHE A 237 -5.86 -14.95 -5.02
C PHE A 237 -7.02 -15.82 -5.52
N LYS A 238 -7.55 -16.71 -4.68
CA LYS A 238 -8.74 -17.50 -4.97
C LYS A 238 -9.94 -16.91 -4.25
N ASN A 239 -11.13 -17.07 -4.81
CA ASN A 239 -12.36 -16.63 -4.14
C ASN A 239 -12.55 -17.24 -2.74
N SER A 240 -12.06 -18.47 -2.52
CA SER A 240 -12.06 -19.13 -1.21
C SER A 240 -11.19 -18.43 -0.18
N ASP A 241 -10.15 -17.73 -0.60
CA ASP A 241 -9.16 -17.11 0.30
C ASP A 241 -9.70 -15.86 1.01
N PHE A 242 -10.83 -15.34 0.51
CA PHE A 242 -11.54 -14.21 1.11
C PHE A 242 -12.58 -14.64 2.16
N ASP A 243 -12.59 -15.94 2.54
CA ASP A 243 -13.35 -16.40 3.71
C ASP A 243 -12.58 -16.08 4.98
N PRO A 244 -13.07 -15.18 5.86
CA PRO A 244 -12.37 -14.80 7.09
C PRO A 244 -12.14 -15.97 8.04
N ASN A 245 -12.94 -17.05 7.93
CA ASN A 245 -12.79 -18.22 8.78
C ASN A 245 -11.47 -18.96 8.56
N ILE A 246 -10.83 -18.84 7.40
CA ILE A 246 -9.49 -19.39 7.16
C ILE A 246 -8.50 -18.76 8.15
N TYR A 247 -8.53 -17.43 8.27
CA TYR A 247 -7.62 -16.68 9.13
C TYR A 247 -7.92 -16.86 10.61
N ILE A 248 -9.21 -16.91 10.96
CA ILE A 248 -9.66 -17.14 12.36
C ILE A 248 -9.24 -18.53 12.81
N ASN A 249 -9.59 -19.56 12.05
CA ASN A 249 -9.44 -20.96 12.49
C ASN A 249 -8.02 -21.49 12.34
N SER A 250 -7.29 -21.05 11.30
CA SER A 250 -5.95 -21.57 10.98
C SER A 250 -4.82 -20.72 11.51
N MET A 251 -5.06 -19.41 11.73
CA MET A 251 -4.03 -18.44 12.11
C MET A 251 -4.31 -17.75 13.46
N GLY A 252 -5.46 -18.02 14.06
CA GLY A 252 -5.83 -17.45 15.38
C GLY A 252 -6.05 -15.92 15.33
N TRP A 253 -6.52 -15.39 14.20
CA TRP A 253 -6.80 -13.97 14.10
C TRP A 253 -8.10 -13.60 14.82
N ASP A 254 -8.13 -12.40 15.36
CA ASP A 254 -9.36 -11.81 15.85
C ASP A 254 -10.41 -11.74 14.73
N PRO A 255 -11.68 -12.14 14.98
CA PRO A 255 -12.73 -12.16 13.97
C PRO A 255 -12.99 -10.81 13.30
N GLU A 256 -12.92 -9.70 14.04
CA GLU A 256 -13.11 -8.36 13.48
C GLU A 256 -11.99 -8.02 12.50
N ILE A 257 -10.75 -8.34 12.86
CA ILE A 257 -9.57 -8.10 12.03
C ILE A 257 -9.63 -8.95 10.76
N ALA A 258 -9.95 -10.24 10.87
CA ALA A 258 -10.08 -11.13 9.71
C ALA A 258 -11.16 -10.65 8.73
N ASN A 259 -12.32 -10.24 9.25
CA ASN A 259 -13.41 -9.69 8.43
C ASN A 259 -12.99 -8.37 7.75
N SER A 260 -12.39 -7.45 8.49
CA SER A 260 -11.91 -6.16 7.96
C SER A 260 -10.87 -6.35 6.87
N TYR A 261 -9.92 -7.26 7.06
CA TYR A 261 -8.89 -7.60 6.09
C TYR A 261 -9.49 -8.15 4.79
N THR A 262 -10.28 -9.22 4.87
CA THR A 262 -10.86 -9.85 3.67
C THR A 262 -11.82 -8.91 2.94
N GLN A 263 -12.62 -8.12 3.67
CA GLN A 263 -13.52 -7.13 3.06
C GLN A 263 -12.74 -6.02 2.35
N THR A 264 -11.65 -5.52 2.95
CA THR A 264 -10.79 -4.50 2.34
C THR A 264 -10.23 -4.96 1.00
N LEU A 265 -9.74 -6.20 0.92
CA LEU A 265 -9.22 -6.77 -0.32
C LEU A 265 -10.32 -6.91 -1.39
N LEU A 266 -11.49 -7.40 -0.99
CA LEU A 266 -12.64 -7.52 -1.90
C LEU A 266 -13.13 -6.17 -2.43
N ASP A 267 -13.15 -5.13 -1.60
CA ASP A 267 -13.57 -3.78 -2.01
C ASP A 267 -12.59 -3.18 -3.02
N MET A 268 -11.31 -3.40 -2.83
CA MET A 268 -10.28 -2.97 -3.78
C MET A 268 -10.43 -3.69 -5.13
N GLU A 269 -10.62 -5.01 -5.11
CA GLU A 269 -10.81 -5.81 -6.32
C GLU A 269 -12.09 -5.45 -7.08
N LYS A 270 -13.15 -5.08 -6.39
CA LYS A 270 -14.44 -4.68 -6.98
C LYS A 270 -14.47 -3.21 -7.43
N SER A 271 -13.48 -2.41 -7.09
CA SER A 271 -13.45 -0.99 -7.45
C SER A 271 -13.47 -0.80 -8.97
N ASN A 272 -14.44 -0.03 -9.47
CA ASN A 272 -14.52 0.35 -10.89
C ASN A 272 -13.44 1.38 -11.29
N ASN A 273 -12.79 2.02 -10.32
CA ASN A 273 -11.75 3.03 -10.56
C ASN A 273 -10.32 2.48 -10.40
N ARG A 274 -10.17 1.15 -10.33
CA ARG A 274 -8.86 0.53 -10.17
C ARG A 274 -7.95 0.73 -11.36
N VAL A 275 -6.64 0.79 -11.10
CA VAL A 275 -5.59 0.86 -12.11
C VAL A 275 -4.71 -0.38 -12.00
N PHE A 276 -4.42 -0.98 -13.13
CA PHE A 276 -3.48 -2.11 -13.23
C PHE A 276 -2.12 -1.66 -13.74
N PRO A 277 -1.05 -2.44 -13.50
CA PRO A 277 0.27 -2.16 -14.02
C PRO A 277 0.27 -2.04 -15.53
N LEU A 278 1.17 -1.21 -16.01
CA LEU A 278 1.41 -1.05 -17.44
C LEU A 278 1.89 -2.37 -18.07
N ARG A 279 1.30 -2.75 -19.21
CA ARG A 279 1.61 -3.99 -19.94
C ARG A 279 2.01 -3.68 -21.36
N VAL A 280 3.17 -3.05 -21.52
CA VAL A 280 3.76 -2.71 -22.82
C VAL A 280 5.24 -3.07 -22.85
N PRO A 281 5.83 -3.31 -24.03
CA PRO A 281 7.28 -3.36 -24.16
C PRO A 281 7.92 -2.10 -23.58
N GLY A 282 9.05 -2.22 -22.88
CA GLY A 282 9.72 -1.08 -22.25
C GLY A 282 9.14 -0.68 -20.88
N VAL A 283 8.26 -1.49 -20.28
CA VAL A 283 7.69 -1.18 -18.95
C VAL A 283 8.75 -1.03 -17.85
N PHE A 284 9.82 -1.82 -17.91
CA PHE A 284 10.90 -1.75 -16.91
C PHE A 284 11.71 -0.47 -17.02
N GLU A 285 11.98 0.00 -18.23
CA GLU A 285 12.63 1.28 -18.48
C GLU A 285 11.75 2.45 -18.00
N PHE A 286 10.44 2.37 -18.26
CA PHE A 286 9.49 3.35 -17.77
C PHE A 286 9.44 3.40 -16.24
N THR A 287 9.28 2.26 -15.57
CA THR A 287 9.22 2.20 -14.10
C THR A 287 10.54 2.61 -13.46
N SER A 288 11.69 2.26 -14.06
CA SER A 288 13.02 2.69 -13.63
C SER A 288 13.21 4.21 -13.76
N ALA A 289 12.72 4.81 -14.85
CA ALA A 289 12.75 6.26 -15.02
C ALA A 289 11.89 6.97 -13.95
N VAL A 290 10.68 6.45 -13.68
CA VAL A 290 9.81 6.96 -12.62
C VAL A 290 10.50 6.84 -11.26
N ALA A 291 11.03 5.67 -10.90
CA ALA A 291 11.74 5.46 -9.63
C ALA A 291 12.95 6.40 -9.49
N THR A 292 13.69 6.65 -10.59
CA THR A 292 14.82 7.57 -10.58
C THR A 292 14.38 9.02 -10.32
N GLY A 293 13.33 9.49 -10.99
CA GLY A 293 12.80 10.85 -10.79
C GLY A 293 12.24 11.03 -9.39
N THR A 294 11.47 10.07 -8.92
CA THR A 294 10.87 10.07 -7.60
C THR A 294 11.93 10.06 -6.49
N SER A 295 12.93 9.16 -6.59
CA SER A 295 14.04 9.08 -5.62
C SER A 295 14.81 10.42 -5.50
N LYS A 296 15.05 11.10 -6.61
CA LYS A 296 15.66 12.44 -6.58
C LYS A 296 14.80 13.44 -5.83
N ALA A 297 13.48 13.42 -6.07
CA ALA A 297 12.57 14.33 -5.39
C ALA A 297 12.51 14.07 -3.88
N LEU A 298 12.51 12.80 -3.45
CA LEU A 298 12.52 12.44 -2.04
C LEU A 298 13.84 12.80 -1.35
N ALA A 299 15.00 12.64 -2.03
CA ALA A 299 16.31 12.91 -1.46
C ALA A 299 16.63 14.40 -1.37
N ASP A 300 16.34 15.18 -2.41
CA ASP A 300 16.84 16.55 -2.56
C ASP A 300 15.90 17.63 -1.98
N ASN A 301 14.73 17.25 -1.45
CA ASN A 301 13.66 18.23 -1.19
C ASN A 301 13.46 19.19 -2.38
N TYR A 302 13.63 18.65 -3.59
CA TYR A 302 13.70 19.40 -4.85
C TYR A 302 12.51 20.34 -5.08
N LEU A 303 11.34 19.95 -4.57
CA LEU A 303 10.12 20.76 -4.66
C LEU A 303 10.16 22.01 -3.78
N ARG A 304 10.94 22.04 -2.70
CA ARG A 304 11.08 23.23 -1.83
C ARG A 304 11.79 24.41 -2.50
N LYS A 305 12.51 24.19 -3.58
CA LYS A 305 13.27 25.24 -4.30
C LYS A 305 12.51 25.84 -5.48
N LYS A 306 11.33 25.28 -5.82
CA LYS A 306 10.52 25.74 -6.97
C LYS A 306 9.10 26.19 -6.61
N LEU A 307 8.69 26.06 -5.35
CA LEU A 307 7.50 26.67 -4.77
C LEU A 307 7.90 27.89 -3.90
#